data_59b9f8b4cd6cbdfcc4a70bc1f7d87755
#
_entry.id   59b9f8b4cd6cbdfcc4a70bc1f7d87755
#
_cell.length_a   1.000
_cell.length_b   1.000
_cell.length_c   1.000
_cell.angle_alpha   90.00
_cell.angle_beta   90.00
_cell.angle_gamma   90.00
#
_symmetry.space_group_name_H-M   'P 1'
#
loop_
_entity.id
_entity.type
_entity.pdbx_description
1 polymer ?
#
loop_
_entity_poly.entity_id
_entity_poly.type
_entity_poly.pdbx_seq_one_letter_code
_entity_poly.pdbx_strand_id
1 'polypeptide(L)'
;MAKVLATVGGMPITDTEVDEFLMSLGQRGQMYNNAEGRAIILEQLIGNKLLLLDAKRNLIEAEPAFKEQLAKLKDNLLANYAAEKAISGVSVSDKEASDYYEANKDKFSQGETVNASHILVDSEEKALELLSKIKSGECSFEDSAKENSSCPSGQQGGSLGDFGRGQMVPEFDTAVFEMAEGEITETPVKTQFGYHLIKLNKKNEATIPAFAEVAAEIKQGLLGEKRQKAYESKINQLKILYPVDKA
;
A
#
# COMPACT_ATOMS: atom_id res chain seq x y z
N MET A 1 -16.28 -21.70 -27.27
CA MET A 1 -16.57 -20.75 -28.38
C MET A 1 -17.29 -19.57 -27.78
N ALA A 2 -16.91 -18.35 -28.14
CA ALA A 2 -17.59 -17.15 -27.69
C ALA A 2 -19.07 -17.17 -28.14
N LYS A 3 -19.99 -16.89 -27.24
CA LYS A 3 -21.44 -16.87 -27.53
C LYS A 3 -21.79 -15.49 -28.11
N VAL A 4 -22.42 -15.47 -29.28
CA VAL A 4 -22.95 -14.22 -29.86
C VAL A 4 -24.19 -13.78 -29.09
N LEU A 5 -24.18 -12.57 -28.55
CA LEU A 5 -25.25 -11.96 -27.78
C LEU A 5 -26.11 -11.01 -28.63
N ALA A 6 -25.50 -10.32 -29.60
CA ALA A 6 -26.17 -9.42 -30.54
C ALA A 6 -25.37 -9.34 -31.84
N THR A 7 -25.99 -8.80 -32.91
CA THR A 7 -25.32 -8.50 -34.18
C THR A 7 -25.75 -7.11 -34.65
N VAL A 8 -24.80 -6.25 -34.95
CA VAL A 8 -25.02 -4.86 -35.40
C VAL A 8 -24.33 -4.67 -36.75
N GLY A 9 -25.12 -4.48 -37.82
CA GLY A 9 -24.57 -4.27 -39.17
C GLY A 9 -23.64 -5.41 -39.63
N GLY A 10 -23.97 -6.66 -39.27
CA GLY A 10 -23.13 -7.83 -39.57
C GLY A 10 -21.96 -8.06 -38.61
N MET A 11 -21.67 -7.15 -37.67
CA MET A 11 -20.65 -7.31 -36.65
C MET A 11 -21.23 -7.94 -35.40
N PRO A 12 -20.77 -9.14 -34.98
CA PRO A 12 -21.26 -9.77 -33.75
C PRO A 12 -20.74 -9.02 -32.53
N ILE A 13 -21.52 -9.10 -31.44
CA ILE A 13 -21.11 -8.76 -30.09
C ILE A 13 -21.17 -10.04 -29.28
N THR A 14 -20.06 -10.40 -28.67
CA THR A 14 -19.93 -11.67 -27.95
C THR A 14 -19.92 -11.47 -26.44
N ASP A 15 -20.17 -12.55 -25.70
CA ASP A 15 -19.99 -12.59 -24.25
C ASP A 15 -18.56 -12.22 -23.84
N THR A 16 -17.54 -12.60 -24.64
CA THR A 16 -16.16 -12.21 -24.42
C THR A 16 -15.94 -10.69 -24.51
N GLU A 17 -16.56 -10.00 -25.48
CA GLU A 17 -16.49 -8.53 -25.58
C GLU A 17 -17.14 -7.84 -24.36
N VAL A 18 -18.21 -8.41 -23.82
CA VAL A 18 -18.83 -7.91 -22.57
C VAL A 18 -17.88 -8.12 -21.39
N ASP A 19 -17.23 -9.28 -21.29
CA ASP A 19 -16.22 -9.57 -20.25
C ASP A 19 -15.02 -8.64 -20.33
N GLU A 20 -14.48 -8.43 -21.52
CA GLU A 20 -13.35 -7.50 -21.75
C GLU A 20 -13.72 -6.07 -21.37
N PHE A 21 -14.93 -5.63 -21.71
CA PHE A 21 -15.41 -4.31 -21.32
C PHE A 21 -15.54 -4.18 -19.80
N LEU A 22 -16.11 -5.17 -19.13
CA LEU A 22 -16.19 -5.22 -17.66
C LEU A 22 -14.81 -5.17 -17.01
N MET A 23 -13.84 -5.90 -17.54
CA MET A 23 -12.44 -5.86 -17.06
C MET A 23 -11.81 -4.49 -17.24
N SER A 24 -12.11 -3.78 -18.34
CA SER A 24 -11.59 -2.44 -18.60
C SER A 24 -12.08 -1.39 -17.61
N LEU A 25 -13.22 -1.62 -16.96
CA LEU A 25 -13.77 -0.77 -15.90
C LEU A 25 -13.10 -0.98 -14.53
N GLY A 26 -12.21 -1.95 -14.40
CA GLY A 26 -11.53 -2.27 -13.13
C GLY A 26 -12.51 -2.63 -12.02
N GLN A 27 -12.35 -2.03 -10.83
CA GLN A 27 -13.23 -2.32 -9.68
C GLN A 27 -14.71 -1.99 -9.95
N ARG A 28 -15.00 -0.98 -10.78
CA ARG A 28 -16.37 -0.63 -11.17
C ARG A 28 -17.05 -1.73 -11.98
N GLY A 29 -16.29 -2.50 -12.75
CA GLY A 29 -16.82 -3.62 -13.54
C GLY A 29 -17.48 -4.69 -12.68
N GLN A 30 -17.03 -4.87 -11.43
CA GLN A 30 -17.65 -5.85 -10.52
C GLN A 30 -19.10 -5.51 -10.19
N MET A 31 -19.47 -4.23 -10.14
CA MET A 31 -20.85 -3.78 -9.89
C MET A 31 -21.81 -4.18 -11.00
N TYR A 32 -21.31 -4.32 -12.24
CA TYR A 32 -22.07 -4.71 -13.42
C TYR A 32 -21.94 -6.19 -13.77
N ASN A 33 -21.23 -6.99 -12.98
CA ASN A 33 -21.03 -8.42 -13.26
C ASN A 33 -22.20 -9.28 -12.74
N ASN A 34 -23.41 -8.87 -13.09
CA ASN A 34 -24.66 -9.59 -12.87
C ASN A 34 -25.52 -9.52 -14.14
N ALA A 35 -26.63 -10.24 -14.19
CA ALA A 35 -27.47 -10.35 -15.41
C ALA A 35 -27.95 -8.97 -15.91
N GLU A 36 -28.39 -8.10 -15.02
CA GLU A 36 -28.90 -6.76 -15.34
C GLU A 36 -27.78 -5.83 -15.79
N GLY A 37 -26.65 -5.81 -15.06
CA GLY A 37 -25.48 -5.01 -15.41
C GLY A 37 -24.87 -5.44 -16.75
N ARG A 38 -24.78 -6.74 -17.03
CA ARG A 38 -24.32 -7.25 -18.32
C ARG A 38 -25.23 -6.86 -19.48
N ALA A 39 -26.55 -6.78 -19.26
CA ALA A 39 -27.48 -6.27 -20.26
C ALA A 39 -27.23 -4.78 -20.55
N ILE A 40 -26.98 -3.97 -19.54
CA ILE A 40 -26.62 -2.55 -19.72
C ILE A 40 -25.32 -2.41 -20.55
N ILE A 41 -24.29 -3.21 -20.23
CA ILE A 41 -23.03 -3.20 -21.00
C ILE A 41 -23.26 -3.64 -22.45
N LEU A 42 -24.09 -4.66 -22.68
CA LEU A 42 -24.47 -5.09 -24.03
C LEU A 42 -25.10 -3.95 -24.84
N GLU A 43 -26.05 -3.22 -24.27
CA GLU A 43 -26.67 -2.05 -24.92
C GLU A 43 -25.64 -0.96 -25.21
N GLN A 44 -24.71 -0.72 -24.32
CA GLN A 44 -23.61 0.24 -24.58
C GLN A 44 -22.71 -0.20 -25.74
N LEU A 45 -22.36 -1.49 -25.81
CA LEU A 45 -21.58 -2.04 -26.91
C LEU A 45 -22.34 -1.97 -28.26
N ILE A 46 -23.66 -2.19 -28.23
CA ILE A 46 -24.53 -2.00 -29.39
C ILE A 46 -24.45 -0.53 -29.86
N GLY A 47 -24.64 0.41 -28.93
CA GLY A 47 -24.52 1.85 -29.22
C GLY A 47 -23.16 2.23 -29.83
N ASN A 48 -22.08 1.72 -29.27
CA ASN A 48 -20.73 1.95 -29.77
C ASN A 48 -20.55 1.41 -31.20
N LYS A 49 -21.07 0.21 -31.50
CA LYS A 49 -20.99 -0.36 -32.88
C LYS A 49 -21.86 0.41 -33.86
N LEU A 50 -23.02 0.90 -33.46
CA LEU A 50 -23.88 1.76 -34.31
C LEU A 50 -23.15 3.08 -34.65
N LEU A 51 -22.56 3.76 -33.63
CA LEU A 51 -21.78 4.97 -33.85
C LEU A 51 -20.57 4.73 -34.73
N LEU A 52 -19.87 3.59 -34.58
CA LEU A 52 -18.74 3.23 -35.44
C LEU A 52 -19.17 3.05 -36.91
N LEU A 53 -20.32 2.40 -37.13
CA LEU A 53 -20.86 2.23 -38.49
C LEU A 53 -21.25 3.56 -39.11
N ASP A 54 -21.89 4.43 -38.35
CA ASP A 54 -22.27 5.76 -38.78
C ASP A 54 -21.03 6.61 -39.08
N ALA A 55 -20.04 6.60 -38.23
CA ALA A 55 -18.75 7.28 -38.46
C ALA A 55 -18.07 6.84 -39.75
N LYS A 56 -18.03 5.53 -40.02
CA LYS A 56 -17.48 4.97 -41.26
C LYS A 56 -18.29 5.40 -42.49
N ARG A 57 -19.62 5.37 -42.40
CA ARG A 57 -20.51 5.78 -43.45
C ARG A 57 -20.32 7.27 -43.81
N ASN A 58 -20.13 8.09 -42.79
CA ASN A 58 -19.95 9.55 -42.93
C ASN A 58 -18.46 9.94 -43.15
N LEU A 59 -17.56 8.96 -43.34
CA LEU A 59 -16.13 9.18 -43.58
C LEU A 59 -15.44 10.05 -42.52
N ILE A 60 -15.88 9.98 -41.27
CA ILE A 60 -15.31 10.79 -40.17
C ILE A 60 -13.82 10.52 -40.01
N GLU A 61 -13.35 9.30 -40.34
CA GLU A 61 -11.91 8.96 -40.34
C GLU A 61 -11.08 9.75 -41.35
N ALA A 62 -11.74 10.39 -42.35
CA ALA A 62 -11.06 11.24 -43.30
C ALA A 62 -10.92 12.70 -42.84
N GLU A 63 -11.61 13.09 -41.78
CA GLU A 63 -11.58 14.44 -41.23
C GLU A 63 -10.17 14.80 -40.70
N PRO A 64 -9.72 16.05 -41.00
CA PRO A 64 -8.39 16.50 -40.53
C PRO A 64 -8.19 16.38 -39.00
N ALA A 65 -9.22 16.76 -38.24
CA ALA A 65 -9.18 16.72 -36.79
C ALA A 65 -9.01 15.28 -36.24
N PHE A 66 -9.72 14.31 -36.84
CA PHE A 66 -9.58 12.90 -36.46
C PHE A 66 -8.18 12.34 -36.80
N LYS A 67 -7.69 12.67 -38.02
CA LYS A 67 -6.34 12.24 -38.45
C LYS A 67 -5.25 12.79 -37.54
N GLU A 68 -5.37 14.05 -37.13
CA GLU A 68 -4.42 14.67 -36.21
C GLU A 68 -4.42 13.94 -34.84
N GLN A 69 -5.61 13.67 -34.29
CA GLN A 69 -5.72 12.90 -33.04
C GLN A 69 -5.17 11.49 -33.17
N LEU A 70 -5.48 10.80 -34.27
CA LEU A 70 -4.99 9.47 -34.51
C LEU A 70 -3.45 9.43 -34.64
N ALA A 71 -2.87 10.42 -35.32
CA ALA A 71 -1.41 10.55 -35.43
C ALA A 71 -0.76 10.72 -34.05
N LYS A 72 -1.28 11.62 -33.21
CA LYS A 72 -0.80 11.83 -31.82
C LYS A 72 -0.90 10.55 -30.97
N LEU A 73 -2.04 9.85 -31.07
CA LEU A 73 -2.24 8.59 -30.36
C LEU A 73 -1.26 7.52 -30.80
N LYS A 74 -1.04 7.40 -32.11
CA LYS A 74 -0.07 6.46 -32.70
C LYS A 74 1.36 6.75 -32.22
N ASP A 75 1.78 8.02 -32.24
CA ASP A 75 3.13 8.41 -31.84
C ASP A 75 3.35 8.15 -30.34
N ASN A 76 2.37 8.47 -29.51
CA ASN A 76 2.43 8.20 -28.07
C ASN A 76 2.49 6.67 -27.81
N LEU A 77 1.64 5.91 -28.47
CA LEU A 77 1.65 4.43 -28.33
C LEU A 77 3.00 3.85 -28.77
N LEU A 78 3.55 4.33 -29.89
CA LEU A 78 4.83 3.87 -30.39
C LEU A 78 5.98 4.21 -29.43
N ALA A 79 5.98 5.41 -28.85
CA ALA A 79 6.98 5.85 -27.87
C ALA A 79 6.92 4.98 -26.60
N ASN A 80 5.71 4.77 -26.06
CA ASN A 80 5.50 3.93 -24.88
C ASN A 80 5.93 2.48 -25.13
N TYR A 81 5.53 1.91 -26.28
CA TYR A 81 5.91 0.55 -26.65
C TYR A 81 7.42 0.41 -26.81
N ALA A 82 8.10 1.40 -27.41
CA ALA A 82 9.55 1.41 -27.52
C ALA A 82 10.24 1.50 -26.17
N ALA A 83 9.69 2.29 -25.23
CA ALA A 83 10.19 2.39 -23.86
C ALA A 83 10.04 1.06 -23.10
N GLU A 84 8.87 0.42 -23.17
CA GLU A 84 8.66 -0.92 -22.59
C GLU A 84 9.61 -1.96 -23.19
N LYS A 85 9.80 -1.95 -24.51
CA LYS A 85 10.71 -2.86 -25.19
C LYS A 85 12.16 -2.67 -24.75
N ALA A 86 12.56 -1.43 -24.45
CA ALA A 86 13.91 -1.12 -23.99
C ALA A 86 14.21 -1.72 -22.59
N ILE A 87 13.19 -1.94 -21.77
CA ILE A 87 13.31 -2.45 -20.40
C ILE A 87 12.80 -3.89 -20.23
N SER A 88 12.15 -4.48 -21.23
CA SER A 88 11.49 -5.79 -21.13
C SER A 88 12.46 -6.95 -20.86
N GLY A 89 13.71 -6.83 -21.28
CA GLY A 89 14.76 -7.84 -21.03
C GLY A 89 15.40 -7.75 -19.65
N VAL A 90 15.02 -6.77 -18.83
CA VAL A 90 15.63 -6.57 -17.50
C VAL A 90 15.01 -7.53 -16.50
N SER A 91 15.85 -8.27 -15.79
CA SER A 91 15.44 -9.20 -14.74
C SER A 91 16.38 -9.11 -13.53
N VAL A 92 15.93 -9.67 -12.42
CA VAL A 92 16.72 -9.82 -11.20
C VAL A 92 16.72 -11.31 -10.83
N SER A 93 17.90 -11.88 -10.70
CA SER A 93 18.08 -13.26 -10.28
C SER A 93 17.96 -13.40 -8.75
N ASP A 94 17.70 -14.63 -8.28
CA ASP A 94 17.71 -14.95 -6.85
C ASP A 94 19.05 -14.62 -6.18
N LYS A 95 20.13 -14.88 -6.93
CA LYS A 95 21.48 -14.57 -6.44
C LYS A 95 21.68 -13.07 -6.20
N GLU A 96 21.27 -12.20 -7.12
CA GLU A 96 21.40 -10.75 -6.97
C GLU A 96 20.57 -10.24 -5.80
N ALA A 97 19.36 -10.75 -5.60
CA ALA A 97 18.53 -10.40 -4.46
C ALA A 97 19.16 -10.87 -3.13
N SER A 98 19.73 -12.06 -3.10
CA SER A 98 20.43 -12.60 -1.93
C SER A 98 21.71 -11.80 -1.63
N ASP A 99 22.51 -11.49 -2.63
CA ASP A 99 23.74 -10.68 -2.47
C ASP A 99 23.38 -9.29 -1.93
N TYR A 100 22.29 -8.68 -2.42
CA TYR A 100 21.81 -7.39 -1.91
C TYR A 100 21.37 -7.47 -0.45
N TYR A 101 20.61 -8.50 -0.09
CA TYR A 101 20.20 -8.73 1.29
C TYR A 101 21.39 -8.88 2.22
N GLU A 102 22.38 -9.73 1.87
CA GLU A 102 23.58 -9.93 2.68
C GLU A 102 24.37 -8.64 2.89
N ALA A 103 24.51 -7.82 1.83
CA ALA A 103 25.21 -6.55 1.88
C ALA A 103 24.46 -5.43 2.63
N ASN A 104 23.16 -5.62 2.90
CA ASN A 104 22.31 -4.57 3.46
C ASN A 104 21.43 -5.07 4.62
N LYS A 105 21.84 -6.10 5.33
CA LYS A 105 21.05 -6.71 6.43
C LYS A 105 20.52 -5.70 7.43
N ASP A 106 21.33 -4.71 7.77
CA ASP A 106 20.95 -3.67 8.72
C ASP A 106 19.74 -2.84 8.28
N LYS A 107 19.52 -2.71 6.97
CA LYS A 107 18.36 -1.98 6.42
C LYS A 107 17.04 -2.74 6.61
N PHE A 108 17.12 -4.04 6.83
CA PHE A 108 15.97 -4.91 7.05
C PHE A 108 15.71 -5.15 8.53
N SER A 109 16.57 -4.62 9.41
CA SER A 109 16.38 -4.76 10.84
C SER A 109 15.07 -4.11 11.26
N GLN A 110 14.21 -4.92 11.84
CA GLN A 110 13.04 -4.46 12.57
C GLN A 110 13.50 -4.18 13.99
N GLY A 111 13.46 -2.91 14.40
CA GLY A 111 13.82 -2.50 15.75
C GLY A 111 13.00 -3.23 16.81
N GLU A 112 13.47 -3.20 18.06
CA GLU A 112 12.68 -3.74 19.17
C GLU A 112 11.31 -3.05 19.24
N THR A 113 10.27 -3.82 19.55
CA THR A 113 8.92 -3.29 19.81
C THR A 113 8.42 -3.81 21.15
N VAL A 114 7.50 -3.08 21.75
CA VAL A 114 6.86 -3.46 22.98
C VAL A 114 5.35 -3.40 22.82
N ASN A 115 4.66 -4.35 23.48
CA ASN A 115 3.23 -4.30 23.70
C ASN A 115 2.99 -3.80 25.12
N ALA A 116 2.31 -2.70 25.29
CA ALA A 116 2.07 -2.13 26.61
C ALA A 116 0.65 -1.61 26.76
N SER A 117 0.26 -1.51 28.03
CA SER A 117 -0.97 -0.84 28.45
C SER A 117 -0.62 0.30 29.40
N HIS A 118 -1.44 1.36 29.43
CA HIS A 118 -1.23 2.46 30.36
C HIS A 118 -2.51 3.00 30.99
N ILE A 119 -2.35 3.64 32.13
CA ILE A 119 -3.38 4.45 32.80
C ILE A 119 -2.83 5.86 32.90
N LEU A 120 -3.55 6.84 32.36
CA LEU A 120 -3.21 8.25 32.43
C LEU A 120 -4.13 8.95 33.41
N VAL A 121 -3.56 9.65 34.37
CA VAL A 121 -4.28 10.50 35.35
C VAL A 121 -3.62 11.87 35.49
N ASP A 122 -4.32 12.81 36.05
CA ASP A 122 -3.93 14.22 36.18
C ASP A 122 -3.00 14.51 37.37
N SER A 123 -2.98 13.65 38.41
CA SER A 123 -2.15 13.87 39.59
C SER A 123 -1.32 12.63 39.99
N GLU A 124 -0.18 12.90 40.61
CA GLU A 124 0.73 11.86 41.11
C GLU A 124 0.09 11.08 42.25
N GLU A 125 -0.64 11.75 43.14
CA GLU A 125 -1.32 11.11 44.25
C GLU A 125 -2.34 10.09 43.80
N LYS A 126 -3.12 10.42 42.76
CA LYS A 126 -4.09 9.49 42.20
C LYS A 126 -3.39 8.30 41.50
N ALA A 127 -2.29 8.55 40.80
CA ALA A 127 -1.51 7.47 40.20
C ALA A 127 -0.94 6.51 41.26
N LEU A 128 -0.38 7.04 42.37
CA LEU A 128 0.14 6.23 43.47
C LEU A 128 -0.96 5.44 44.20
N GLU A 129 -2.15 6.02 44.37
CA GLU A 129 -3.31 5.31 44.96
C GLU A 129 -3.70 4.12 44.07
N LEU A 130 -3.84 4.33 42.75
CA LEU A 130 -4.19 3.29 41.83
C LEU A 130 -3.11 2.19 41.76
N LEU A 131 -1.83 2.59 41.73
CA LEU A 131 -0.72 1.66 41.76
C LEU A 131 -0.74 0.76 43.00
N SER A 132 -1.04 1.33 44.16
CA SER A 132 -1.16 0.58 45.42
C SER A 132 -2.30 -0.44 45.36
N LYS A 133 -3.48 -0.07 44.85
CA LYS A 133 -4.63 -0.98 44.67
C LYS A 133 -4.35 -2.10 43.68
N ILE A 134 -3.66 -1.79 42.59
CA ILE A 134 -3.27 -2.79 41.59
C ILE A 134 -2.25 -3.76 42.20
N LYS A 135 -1.23 -3.26 42.87
CA LYS A 135 -0.19 -4.11 43.53
C LYS A 135 -0.74 -4.96 44.65
N SER A 136 -1.74 -4.49 45.39
CA SER A 136 -2.42 -5.30 46.46
C SER A 136 -3.39 -6.35 45.89
N GLY A 137 -3.71 -6.30 44.57
CA GLY A 137 -4.69 -7.19 43.94
C GLY A 137 -6.15 -6.79 44.20
N GLU A 138 -6.40 -5.60 44.74
CA GLU A 138 -7.76 -5.08 45.00
C GLU A 138 -8.51 -4.85 43.68
N CYS A 139 -7.81 -4.44 42.61
CA CYS A 139 -8.35 -4.28 41.26
C CYS A 139 -7.33 -4.72 40.20
N SER A 140 -7.82 -5.08 39.01
CA SER A 140 -6.95 -5.34 37.88
C SER A 140 -6.43 -4.05 37.25
N PHE A 141 -5.31 -4.12 36.54
CA PHE A 141 -4.78 -2.99 35.77
C PHE A 141 -5.80 -2.51 34.73
N GLU A 142 -6.42 -3.46 34.03
CA GLU A 142 -7.38 -3.23 32.94
C GLU A 142 -8.67 -2.57 33.46
N ASP A 143 -9.18 -2.96 34.61
CA ASP A 143 -10.37 -2.34 35.22
C ASP A 143 -10.04 -0.94 35.73
N SER A 144 -8.89 -0.80 36.39
CA SER A 144 -8.40 0.54 36.83
C SER A 144 -8.23 1.49 35.61
N ALA A 145 -7.78 0.98 34.46
CA ALA A 145 -7.67 1.78 33.25
C ALA A 145 -9.03 2.24 32.73
N LYS A 146 -10.04 1.34 32.71
CA LYS A 146 -11.40 1.66 32.24
C LYS A 146 -12.07 2.72 33.11
N GLU A 147 -11.87 2.65 34.42
CA GLU A 147 -12.53 3.51 35.38
C GLU A 147 -11.85 4.86 35.53
N ASN A 148 -10.54 4.92 35.46
CA ASN A 148 -9.76 6.07 35.89
C ASN A 148 -8.92 6.74 34.83
N SER A 149 -8.62 6.05 33.71
CA SER A 149 -7.75 6.63 32.67
C SER A 149 -8.45 7.73 31.90
N SER A 150 -7.79 8.87 31.78
CA SER A 150 -8.23 9.99 30.93
C SER A 150 -7.92 9.76 29.45
N CYS A 151 -7.12 8.73 29.13
CA CYS A 151 -6.80 8.37 27.74
C CYS A 151 -7.93 7.52 27.12
N PRO A 152 -8.28 7.73 25.83
CA PRO A 152 -9.28 6.89 25.13
C PRO A 152 -8.97 5.38 25.17
N SER A 153 -7.70 4.97 25.24
CA SER A 153 -7.29 3.57 25.39
C SER A 153 -7.80 2.94 26.70
N GLY A 154 -8.17 3.74 27.70
CA GLY A 154 -8.76 3.26 28.94
C GLY A 154 -9.96 2.36 28.72
N GLN A 155 -10.83 2.64 27.74
CA GLN A 155 -12.00 1.82 27.36
C GLN A 155 -11.62 0.40 26.95
N GLN A 156 -10.38 0.22 26.48
CA GLN A 156 -9.81 -1.08 26.08
C GLN A 156 -8.79 -1.60 27.11
N GLY A 157 -8.99 -1.26 28.41
CA GLY A 157 -8.06 -1.67 29.49
C GLY A 157 -6.69 -1.01 29.42
N GLY A 158 -6.60 0.15 28.75
CA GLY A 158 -5.37 0.91 28.61
C GLY A 158 -4.45 0.43 27.47
N SER A 159 -4.86 -0.54 26.66
CA SER A 159 -4.00 -1.16 25.62
C SER A 159 -3.58 -0.15 24.56
N LEU A 160 -2.27 -0.13 24.25
CA LEU A 160 -1.66 0.69 23.19
C LEU A 160 -1.26 -0.15 21.96
N GLY A 161 -1.36 -1.49 22.05
CA GLY A 161 -0.85 -2.39 21.02
C GLY A 161 0.67 -2.44 20.97
N ASP A 162 1.21 -2.86 19.83
CA ASP A 162 2.65 -2.93 19.59
C ASP A 162 3.17 -1.59 19.05
N PHE A 163 4.28 -1.12 19.58
CA PHE A 163 4.95 0.09 19.11
C PHE A 163 6.47 0.00 19.30
N GLY A 164 7.20 0.70 18.42
CA GLY A 164 8.66 0.81 18.46
C GLY A 164 9.14 2.05 19.21
N ARG A 165 10.46 2.14 19.42
CA ARG A 165 11.10 3.31 20.02
C ARG A 165 10.80 4.59 19.24
N GLY A 166 10.60 5.68 19.99
CA GLY A 166 10.34 7.01 19.44
C GLY A 166 8.91 7.24 18.95
N GLN A 167 8.00 6.29 19.11
CA GLN A 167 6.58 6.46 18.79
C GLN A 167 5.78 7.07 19.94
N MET A 168 6.31 7.03 21.15
CA MET A 168 5.72 7.65 22.34
C MET A 168 6.54 8.87 22.79
N VAL A 169 6.02 9.64 23.75
CA VAL A 169 6.79 10.74 24.35
C VAL A 169 8.04 10.20 25.06
N PRO A 170 9.14 10.96 25.07
CA PRO A 170 10.44 10.45 25.51
C PRO A 170 10.46 9.81 26.89
N GLU A 171 9.74 10.37 27.84
CA GLU A 171 9.70 9.88 29.22
C GLU A 171 9.00 8.52 29.30
N PHE A 172 7.91 8.35 28.54
CA PHE A 172 7.16 7.09 28.43
C PHE A 172 7.98 6.04 27.70
N ASP A 173 8.60 6.43 26.58
CA ASP A 173 9.45 5.56 25.75
C ASP A 173 10.60 4.99 26.59
N THR A 174 11.34 5.85 27.29
CA THR A 174 12.45 5.43 28.14
C THR A 174 11.98 4.42 29.19
N ALA A 175 10.89 4.74 29.91
CA ALA A 175 10.39 3.89 30.98
C ALA A 175 9.97 2.51 30.47
N VAL A 176 9.14 2.45 29.41
CA VAL A 176 8.56 1.18 28.93
C VAL A 176 9.60 0.24 28.34
N PHE A 177 10.63 0.76 27.66
CA PHE A 177 11.67 -0.09 27.06
C PHE A 177 12.71 -0.60 28.06
N GLU A 178 12.80 0.00 29.26
CA GLU A 178 13.63 -0.49 30.36
C GLU A 178 12.95 -1.57 31.21
N MET A 179 11.61 -1.66 31.14
CA MET A 179 10.82 -2.65 31.92
C MET A 179 11.03 -4.08 31.45
N ALA A 180 10.79 -5.04 32.35
CA ALA A 180 10.67 -6.45 32.06
C ALA A 180 9.22 -6.82 31.67
N GLU A 181 9.06 -7.90 30.90
CA GLU A 181 7.72 -8.41 30.53
C GLU A 181 6.88 -8.73 31.78
N GLY A 182 5.62 -8.28 31.75
CA GLY A 182 4.66 -8.43 32.85
C GLY A 182 4.82 -7.40 33.95
N GLU A 183 5.83 -6.56 33.90
CA GLU A 183 6.08 -5.53 34.91
C GLU A 183 5.11 -4.35 34.80
N ILE A 184 4.79 -3.77 35.96
CA ILE A 184 4.10 -2.49 36.08
C ILE A 184 5.08 -1.50 36.69
N THR A 185 5.13 -0.26 36.17
CA THR A 185 6.01 0.80 36.69
C THR A 185 5.96 0.89 38.21
N GLU A 186 7.12 0.99 38.85
CA GLU A 186 7.21 1.10 40.30
C GLU A 186 6.72 2.47 40.82
N THR A 187 6.91 3.49 40.03
CA THR A 187 6.49 4.87 40.26
C THR A 187 5.78 5.43 39.02
N PRO A 188 4.84 6.37 39.20
CA PRO A 188 4.20 7.04 38.07
C PRO A 188 5.21 7.75 37.15
N VAL A 189 5.07 7.58 35.85
CA VAL A 189 5.89 8.26 34.85
C VAL A 189 5.23 9.61 34.49
N LYS A 190 5.91 10.70 34.79
CA LYS A 190 5.42 12.05 34.47
C LYS A 190 5.71 12.41 33.03
N THR A 191 4.71 12.90 32.32
CA THR A 191 4.83 13.46 30.96
C THR A 191 4.10 14.80 30.88
N GLN A 192 4.12 15.44 29.74
CA GLN A 192 3.32 16.64 29.48
C GLN A 192 1.80 16.42 29.58
N PHE A 193 1.33 15.17 29.47
CA PHE A 193 -0.10 14.82 29.53
C PHE A 193 -0.59 14.48 30.91
N GLY A 194 0.29 14.26 31.87
CA GLY A 194 -0.03 13.85 33.23
C GLY A 194 0.88 12.74 33.74
N TYR A 195 0.34 11.87 34.58
CA TYR A 195 1.05 10.77 35.21
C TYR A 195 0.57 9.43 34.66
N HIS A 196 1.50 8.61 34.20
CA HIS A 196 1.22 7.31 33.61
C HIS A 196 1.64 6.19 34.53
N LEU A 197 0.75 5.21 34.70
CA LEU A 197 1.12 3.86 35.11
C LEU A 197 1.22 3.02 33.84
N ILE A 198 2.33 2.31 33.66
CA ILE A 198 2.60 1.53 32.46
C ILE A 198 2.72 0.06 32.86
N LYS A 199 2.09 -0.83 32.11
CA LYS A 199 2.24 -2.28 32.20
C LYS A 199 2.83 -2.77 30.90
N LEU A 200 4.01 -3.38 30.94
CA LEU A 200 4.62 -4.01 29.80
C LEU A 200 4.04 -5.41 29.63
N ASN A 201 3.29 -5.63 28.56
CA ASN A 201 2.66 -6.93 28.28
C ASN A 201 3.63 -7.88 27.59
N LYS A 202 4.40 -7.36 26.60
CA LYS A 202 5.36 -8.17 25.83
C LYS A 202 6.49 -7.29 25.29
N LYS A 203 7.69 -7.88 25.20
CA LYS A 203 8.86 -7.27 24.57
C LYS A 203 9.27 -8.13 23.36
N ASN A 204 9.27 -7.55 22.18
CA ASN A 204 9.73 -8.21 20.97
C ASN A 204 11.14 -7.69 20.67
N GLU A 205 12.11 -8.57 20.67
CA GLU A 205 13.49 -8.22 20.34
C GLU A 205 13.61 -7.74 18.89
N ALA A 206 14.62 -6.91 18.64
CA ALA A 206 14.97 -6.52 17.28
C ALA A 206 15.31 -7.78 16.47
N THR A 207 14.69 -7.91 15.32
CA THR A 207 14.90 -9.06 14.43
C THR A 207 15.31 -8.60 13.04
N ILE A 208 16.10 -9.43 12.38
CA ILE A 208 16.35 -9.28 10.93
C ILE A 208 15.54 -10.38 10.25
N PRO A 209 14.50 -10.05 9.46
CA PRO A 209 13.69 -11.06 8.80
C PRO A 209 14.55 -11.92 7.87
N ALA A 210 14.26 -13.20 7.79
CA ALA A 210 14.99 -14.10 6.91
C ALA A 210 14.87 -13.66 5.45
N PHE A 211 15.89 -13.92 4.62
CA PHE A 211 15.86 -13.56 3.19
C PHE A 211 14.56 -13.98 2.49
N ALA A 212 14.05 -15.19 2.80
CA ALA A 212 12.83 -15.70 2.19
C ALA A 212 11.60 -14.79 2.41
N GLU A 213 11.55 -14.07 3.51
CA GLU A 213 10.42 -13.19 3.87
C GLU A 213 10.46 -11.88 3.10
N VAL A 214 11.66 -11.38 2.77
CA VAL A 214 11.87 -10.08 2.10
C VAL A 214 12.30 -10.20 0.64
N ALA A 215 12.57 -11.42 0.16
CA ALA A 215 13.12 -11.66 -1.18
C ALA A 215 12.26 -11.06 -2.31
N ALA A 216 10.95 -11.14 -2.21
CA ALA A 216 10.03 -10.60 -3.20
C ALA A 216 10.11 -9.06 -3.29
N GLU A 217 10.15 -8.39 -2.15
CA GLU A 217 10.28 -6.95 -2.04
C GLU A 217 11.64 -6.48 -2.59
N ILE A 218 12.72 -7.15 -2.19
CA ILE A 218 14.08 -6.87 -2.69
C ILE A 218 14.13 -7.00 -4.20
N LYS A 219 13.59 -8.10 -4.76
CA LYS A 219 13.56 -8.28 -6.22
C LYS A 219 12.78 -7.20 -6.92
N GLN A 220 11.65 -6.79 -6.38
CA GLN A 220 10.83 -5.73 -6.96
C GLN A 220 11.57 -4.38 -6.95
N GLY A 221 12.21 -4.03 -5.83
CA GLY A 221 13.01 -2.83 -5.70
C GLY A 221 14.18 -2.80 -6.70
N LEU A 222 14.99 -3.86 -6.72
CA LEU A 222 16.12 -4.01 -7.63
C LEU A 222 15.69 -4.01 -9.10
N LEU A 223 14.55 -4.64 -9.41
CA LEU A 223 14.01 -4.63 -10.77
C LEU A 223 13.62 -3.22 -11.21
N GLY A 224 12.98 -2.45 -10.32
CA GLY A 224 12.67 -1.04 -10.56
C GLY A 224 13.92 -0.22 -10.88
N GLU A 225 14.95 -0.33 -10.03
CA GLU A 225 16.22 0.38 -10.24
C GLU A 225 16.92 -0.01 -11.56
N LYS A 226 16.96 -1.32 -11.87
CA LYS A 226 17.57 -1.81 -13.11
C LYS A 226 16.82 -1.33 -14.34
N ARG A 227 15.49 -1.34 -14.32
CA ARG A 227 14.66 -0.83 -15.40
C ARG A 227 14.88 0.65 -15.61
N GLN A 228 14.96 1.44 -14.54
CA GLN A 228 15.25 2.86 -14.61
C GLN A 228 16.62 3.11 -15.27
N LYS A 229 17.66 2.41 -14.84
CA LYS A 229 19.00 2.51 -15.41
C LYS A 229 19.04 2.09 -16.89
N ALA A 230 18.32 1.03 -17.27
CA ALA A 230 18.23 0.58 -18.64
C ALA A 230 17.52 1.62 -19.53
N TYR A 231 16.43 2.22 -19.03
CA TYR A 231 15.73 3.30 -19.72
C TYR A 231 16.63 4.52 -19.91
N GLU A 232 17.29 5.00 -18.86
CA GLU A 232 18.23 6.13 -18.92
C GLU A 232 19.37 5.88 -19.90
N SER A 233 19.95 4.68 -19.86
CA SER A 233 20.99 4.28 -20.80
C SER A 233 20.49 4.33 -22.25
N LYS A 234 19.27 3.83 -22.49
CA LYS A 234 18.67 3.89 -23.82
C LYS A 234 18.44 5.32 -24.27
N ILE A 235 17.93 6.19 -23.40
CA ILE A 235 17.73 7.61 -23.73
C ILE A 235 19.06 8.31 -24.02
N ASN A 236 20.12 8.01 -23.25
CA ASN A 236 21.43 8.59 -23.48
C ASN A 236 22.02 8.15 -24.84
N GLN A 237 21.85 6.88 -25.23
CA GLN A 237 22.23 6.40 -26.57
C GLN A 237 21.45 7.13 -27.67
N LEU A 238 20.14 7.35 -27.47
CA LEU A 238 19.30 8.06 -28.44
C LEU A 238 19.70 9.52 -28.58
N LYS A 239 20.08 10.19 -27.49
CA LYS A 239 20.57 11.59 -27.54
C LYS A 239 21.86 11.76 -28.37
N ILE A 240 22.66 10.70 -28.49
CA ILE A 240 23.85 10.72 -29.38
C ILE A 240 23.41 10.63 -30.84
N LEU A 241 22.37 9.82 -31.13
CA LEU A 241 21.84 9.65 -32.51
C LEU A 241 20.98 10.83 -32.96
N TYR A 242 20.25 11.44 -32.03
CA TYR A 242 19.31 12.52 -32.28
C TYR A 242 19.67 13.71 -31.38
N PRO A 243 20.47 14.67 -31.87
CA PRO A 243 20.86 15.84 -31.10
C PRO A 243 19.63 16.58 -30.57
N VAL A 244 19.72 17.02 -29.31
CA VAL A 244 18.64 17.74 -28.60
C VAL A 244 19.08 19.17 -28.34
N ASP A 245 18.45 20.12 -29.02
CA ASP A 245 18.60 21.53 -28.76
C ASP A 245 17.55 21.96 -27.73
N LYS A 246 18.00 22.55 -26.65
CA LYS A 246 17.09 23.13 -25.63
C LYS A 246 17.08 24.63 -25.80
N ALA A 247 15.88 25.20 -25.92
CA ALA A 247 15.66 26.64 -25.94
C ALA A 247 15.91 27.26 -24.57
#